data_b8ef3962bf54f9058f87d76d94392740
#
_entry.id   b8ef3962bf54f9058f87d76d94392740
#
_cell.length_a   1.000
_cell.length_b   1.000
_cell.length_c   1.000
_cell.angle_alpha   90.00
_cell.angle_beta   90.00
_cell.angle_gamma   90.00
#
_symmetry.space_group_name_H-M   'P 1'
#
loop_
_entity.id
_entity.type
_entity.pdbx_description
1 polymer ?
#
loop_
_entity_poly.entity_id
_entity_poly.type
_entity_poly.pdbx_seq_one_letter_code
_entity_poly.pdbx_strand_id
1 'polypeptide(L)'
;MKLNEMTELYISYRRALGEKFKTNAQALRSFMKHIGGDTNPVELTVGQVEPYLYYPTGTVTAGWFIRHTALKGMFQWAMSRGIMNNVPLPADLPKRLEHMTPYIYSKPELQRLFRSAMEYQKNRSKIHPECMKMILQLTYFLGLRLHETMSLRIRDLNQPDLYVHIRESKFYKSRIV
;
A
#
# COMPACT_ATOMS: atom_id res chain seq x y z
N MET A 1 -2.39 29.63 -4.51
CA MET A 1 -2.45 28.22 -5.00
C MET A 1 -3.53 27.49 -4.23
N LYS A 2 -4.41 26.76 -4.88
CA LYS A 2 -5.47 25.98 -4.25
C LYS A 2 -4.96 24.61 -3.77
N LEU A 3 -5.69 23.96 -2.86
CA LEU A 3 -5.33 22.64 -2.31
C LEU A 3 -5.25 21.56 -3.41
N ASN A 4 -6.12 21.60 -4.42
CA ASN A 4 -6.09 20.67 -5.54
C ASN A 4 -4.80 20.82 -6.36
N GLU A 5 -4.38 22.04 -6.66
CA GLU A 5 -3.15 22.33 -7.40
C GLU A 5 -1.91 21.86 -6.63
N MET A 6 -1.86 22.18 -5.33
CA MET A 6 -0.78 21.75 -4.42
C MET A 6 -0.67 20.22 -4.36
N THR A 7 -1.82 19.54 -4.24
CA THR A 7 -1.88 18.08 -4.11
C THR A 7 -1.35 17.39 -5.37
N GLU A 8 -1.84 17.79 -6.56
CA GLU A 8 -1.40 17.17 -7.81
C GLU A 8 0.05 17.52 -8.16
N LEU A 9 0.51 18.73 -7.82
CA LEU A 9 1.91 19.11 -7.99
C LEU A 9 2.83 18.25 -7.12
N TYR A 10 2.46 18.00 -5.86
CA TYR A 10 3.22 17.11 -4.98
C TYR A 10 3.22 15.67 -5.48
N ILE A 11 2.08 15.14 -5.92
CA ILE A 11 1.99 13.79 -6.48
C ILE A 11 2.89 13.65 -7.71
N SER A 12 2.87 14.65 -8.60
CA SER A 12 3.72 14.67 -9.80
C SER A 12 5.21 14.73 -9.44
N TYR A 13 5.56 15.54 -8.46
CA TYR A 13 6.92 15.61 -7.92
C TYR A 13 7.43 14.26 -7.41
N ARG A 14 6.63 13.55 -6.58
CA ARG A 14 7.00 12.24 -6.04
C ARG A 14 7.17 11.19 -7.14
N ARG A 15 6.31 11.24 -8.17
CA ARG A 15 6.41 10.34 -9.33
C ARG A 15 7.63 10.65 -10.19
N ALA A 16 7.99 11.90 -10.37
CA ALA A 16 9.20 12.30 -11.09
C ALA A 16 10.48 11.81 -10.39
N LEU A 17 10.43 11.61 -9.06
CA LEU A 17 11.51 10.95 -8.30
C LEU A 17 11.54 9.41 -8.46
N GLY A 18 10.72 8.83 -9.35
CA GLY A 18 10.68 7.39 -9.62
C GLY A 18 9.77 6.59 -8.68
N GLU A 19 9.00 7.23 -7.80
CA GLU A 19 8.09 6.52 -6.90
C GLU A 19 6.77 6.14 -7.59
N LYS A 20 6.28 4.92 -7.37
CA LYS A 20 4.92 4.53 -7.80
C LYS A 20 3.83 5.36 -7.14
N PHE A 21 4.03 5.77 -5.91
CA PHE A 21 3.24 6.68 -5.09
C PHE A 21 1.71 6.48 -5.16
N LYS A 22 1.24 5.22 -5.36
CA LYS A 22 -0.18 4.93 -5.58
C LYS A 22 -1.03 5.14 -4.31
N THR A 23 -0.66 4.50 -3.21
CA THR A 23 -1.41 4.53 -1.94
C THR A 23 -1.45 5.94 -1.35
N ASN A 24 -0.29 6.62 -1.30
CA ASN A 24 -0.21 7.97 -0.78
C ASN A 24 -0.97 8.97 -1.67
N ALA A 25 -0.87 8.84 -2.99
CA ALA A 25 -1.65 9.67 -3.92
C ALA A 25 -3.16 9.49 -3.72
N GLN A 26 -3.63 8.25 -3.50
CA GLN A 26 -5.04 7.99 -3.20
C GLN A 26 -5.46 8.63 -1.87
N ALA A 27 -4.64 8.54 -0.82
CA ALA A 27 -4.91 9.20 0.45
C ALA A 27 -4.99 10.73 0.30
N LEU A 28 -4.04 11.33 -0.42
CA LEU A 28 -4.03 12.78 -0.66
C LEU A 28 -5.25 13.26 -1.47
N ARG A 29 -5.64 12.53 -2.51
CA ARG A 29 -6.85 12.85 -3.29
C ARG A 29 -8.12 12.67 -2.47
N SER A 30 -8.17 11.68 -1.59
CA SER A 30 -9.27 11.50 -0.64
C SER A 30 -9.35 12.67 0.36
N PHE A 31 -8.21 13.13 0.86
CA PHE A 31 -8.11 14.33 1.71
C PHE A 31 -8.64 15.58 1.00
N MET A 32 -8.16 15.82 -0.22
CA MET A 32 -8.60 16.95 -1.04
C MET A 32 -10.13 16.95 -1.24
N LYS A 33 -10.74 15.76 -1.46
CA LYS A 33 -12.21 15.63 -1.55
C LYS A 33 -12.92 15.89 -0.23
N HIS A 34 -12.31 15.51 0.90
CA HIS A 34 -12.88 15.65 2.23
C HIS A 34 -12.88 17.12 2.68
N ILE A 35 -11.84 17.87 2.40
CA ILE A 35 -11.68 19.28 2.79
C ILE A 35 -12.35 20.22 1.76
N GLY A 36 -12.32 19.85 0.49
CA GLY A 36 -12.67 20.72 -0.64
C GLY A 36 -11.43 21.20 -1.39
N GLY A 37 -11.39 20.91 -2.70
CA GLY A 37 -10.21 21.16 -3.53
C GLY A 37 -9.87 22.64 -3.73
N ASP A 38 -10.85 23.52 -3.56
CA ASP A 38 -10.68 24.98 -3.73
C ASP A 38 -10.17 25.71 -2.48
N THR A 39 -10.05 25.00 -1.35
CA THR A 39 -9.54 25.55 -0.08
C THR A 39 -8.12 26.09 -0.25
N ASN A 40 -7.84 27.23 0.39
CA ASN A 40 -6.50 27.78 0.49
C ASN A 40 -5.67 26.96 1.50
N PRO A 41 -4.57 26.29 1.10
CA PRO A 41 -3.80 25.45 2.00
C PRO A 41 -3.17 26.21 3.19
N VAL A 42 -2.95 27.51 3.08
CA VAL A 42 -2.40 28.35 4.16
C VAL A 42 -3.40 28.50 5.33
N GLU A 43 -4.69 28.39 5.05
CA GLU A 43 -5.78 28.54 6.02
C GLU A 43 -6.13 27.22 6.72
N LEU A 44 -5.52 26.13 6.35
CA LEU A 44 -5.78 24.83 6.95
C LEU A 44 -5.35 24.80 8.43
N THR A 45 -6.27 24.35 9.27
CA THR A 45 -6.05 24.17 10.71
C THR A 45 -5.97 22.71 11.08
N VAL A 46 -5.37 22.38 12.21
CA VAL A 46 -5.34 21.02 12.76
C VAL A 46 -6.74 20.47 12.92
N GLY A 47 -7.69 21.27 13.44
CA GLY A 47 -9.08 20.85 13.63
C GLY A 47 -9.83 20.46 12.34
N GLN A 48 -9.43 20.98 11.19
CA GLN A 48 -9.97 20.58 9.89
C GLN A 48 -9.31 19.31 9.34
N VAL A 49 -8.02 19.11 9.60
CA VAL A 49 -7.25 18.00 9.07
C VAL A 49 -7.41 16.73 9.92
N GLU A 50 -7.48 16.87 11.23
CA GLU A 50 -7.53 15.76 12.17
C GLU A 50 -8.71 14.81 11.96
N PRO A 51 -9.97 15.25 11.72
CA PRO A 51 -11.09 14.35 11.47
C PRO A 51 -10.85 13.41 10.28
N TYR A 52 -10.15 13.88 9.24
CA TYR A 52 -9.80 13.04 8.10
C TYR A 52 -8.87 11.89 8.47
N LEU A 53 -7.96 12.06 9.44
CA LEU A 53 -7.07 10.99 9.88
C LEU A 53 -7.85 9.79 10.44
N TYR A 54 -8.97 10.04 11.10
CA TYR A 54 -9.84 9.02 11.70
C TYR A 54 -10.94 8.49 10.77
N TYR A 55 -11.10 9.10 9.59
CA TYR A 55 -12.12 8.68 8.62
C TYR A 55 -11.83 7.28 8.03
N PRO A 56 -12.82 6.42 7.74
CA PRO A 56 -14.26 6.59 8.07
C PRO A 56 -14.66 6.00 9.43
N THR A 57 -13.75 5.37 10.14
CA THR A 57 -14.05 4.50 11.30
C THR A 57 -14.12 5.25 12.64
N GLY A 58 -13.65 6.50 12.70
CA GLY A 58 -13.52 7.24 13.96
C GLY A 58 -12.43 6.70 14.91
N THR A 59 -11.68 5.69 14.51
CA THR A 59 -10.66 5.03 15.35
C THR A 59 -9.29 5.02 14.71
N VAL A 60 -8.25 4.81 15.52
CA VAL A 60 -6.87 4.65 15.02
C VAL A 60 -6.72 3.29 14.34
N THR A 61 -6.44 3.32 13.06
CA THR A 61 -6.20 2.14 12.23
C THR A 61 -4.85 2.25 11.51
N ALA A 62 -4.42 1.18 10.83
CA ALA A 62 -3.26 1.27 9.93
C ALA A 62 -3.44 2.37 8.86
N GLY A 63 -4.69 2.61 8.42
CA GLY A 63 -5.05 3.69 7.50
C GLY A 63 -4.78 5.08 8.07
N TRP A 64 -4.91 5.28 9.38
CA TRP A 64 -4.56 6.52 10.05
C TRP A 64 -3.10 6.90 9.79
N PHE A 65 -2.19 5.96 10.00
CA PHE A 65 -0.74 6.19 9.81
C PHE A 65 -0.37 6.43 8.35
N ILE A 66 -1.06 5.78 7.40
CA ILE A 66 -0.87 6.01 5.97
C ILE A 66 -1.28 7.44 5.61
N ARG A 67 -2.47 7.87 6.05
CA ARG A 67 -2.97 9.24 5.84
C ARG A 67 -2.07 10.28 6.47
N HIS A 68 -1.70 10.09 7.73
CA HIS A 68 -0.80 11.00 8.43
C HIS A 68 0.55 11.13 7.70
N THR A 69 1.17 10.01 7.30
CA THR A 69 2.46 10.02 6.59
C THR A 69 2.34 10.73 5.23
N ALA A 70 1.27 10.48 4.49
CA ALA A 70 1.04 11.13 3.20
C ALA A 70 0.87 12.65 3.35
N LEU A 71 0.04 13.08 4.30
CA LEU A 71 -0.19 14.50 4.58
C LEU A 71 1.06 15.19 5.12
N LYS A 72 1.77 14.57 6.06
CA LYS A 72 3.02 15.10 6.61
C LYS A 72 4.03 15.36 5.50
N GLY A 73 4.23 14.40 4.59
CA GLY A 73 5.14 14.57 3.47
C GLY A 73 4.73 15.71 2.54
N MET A 74 3.43 15.85 2.24
CA MET A 74 2.90 16.92 1.39
C MET A 74 3.07 18.30 2.05
N PHE A 75 2.67 18.44 3.30
CA PHE A 75 2.75 19.73 4.00
C PHE A 75 4.20 20.17 4.23
N GLN A 76 5.10 19.25 4.60
CA GLN A 76 6.53 19.56 4.73
C GLN A 76 7.15 19.99 3.39
N TRP A 77 6.78 19.33 2.29
CA TRP A 77 7.21 19.73 0.96
C TRP A 77 6.65 21.10 0.57
N ALA A 78 5.38 21.40 0.89
CA ALA A 78 4.77 22.71 0.63
C ALA A 78 5.45 23.81 1.47
N MET A 79 5.75 23.52 2.74
CA MET A 79 6.45 24.45 3.61
C MET A 79 7.87 24.74 3.11
N SER A 80 8.62 23.73 2.65
CA SER A 80 9.97 23.93 2.10
C SER A 80 10.01 24.78 0.81
N ARG A 81 8.85 24.98 0.18
CA ARG A 81 8.67 25.81 -1.04
C ARG A 81 7.99 27.15 -0.76
N GLY A 82 7.76 27.50 0.50
CA GLY A 82 7.07 28.73 0.88
C GLY A 82 5.59 28.78 0.49
N ILE A 83 4.97 27.63 0.19
CA ILE A 83 3.54 27.53 -0.14
C ILE A 83 2.69 27.56 1.12
N MET A 84 3.21 27.03 2.21
CA MET A 84 2.59 26.99 3.54
C MET A 84 3.58 27.48 4.60
N ASN A 85 3.04 28.00 5.70
CA ASN A 85 3.83 28.53 6.82
C ASN A 85 3.97 27.52 7.97
N ASN A 86 3.10 26.52 8.04
CA ASN A 86 3.06 25.50 9.09
C ASN A 86 2.57 24.16 8.55
N VAL A 87 2.70 23.14 9.38
CA VAL A 87 2.18 21.77 9.11
C VAL A 87 0.94 21.56 9.99
N PRO A 88 -0.30 21.59 9.45
CA PRO A 88 -1.54 21.50 10.22
C PRO A 88 -1.86 20.04 10.60
N LEU A 89 -0.97 19.39 11.33
CA LEU A 89 -1.14 18.03 11.84
C LEU A 89 -1.09 18.01 13.37
N PRO A 90 -1.78 17.06 14.02
CA PRO A 90 -1.65 16.84 15.45
C PRO A 90 -0.19 16.65 15.88
N ALA A 91 0.21 17.29 16.99
CA ALA A 91 1.55 17.14 17.55
C ALA A 91 1.76 15.73 18.12
N ASP A 92 0.72 15.20 18.78
CA ASP A 92 0.76 13.90 19.42
C ASP A 92 0.36 12.79 18.42
N LEU A 93 1.18 11.76 18.38
CA LEU A 93 0.89 10.58 17.55
C LEU A 93 0.26 9.49 18.42
N PRO A 94 -0.83 8.87 17.96
CA PRO A 94 -1.41 7.73 18.67
C PRO A 94 -0.42 6.56 18.72
N LYS A 95 -0.54 5.74 19.77
CA LYS A 95 0.25 4.50 19.88
C LYS A 95 -0.02 3.63 18.65
N ARG A 96 1.03 3.12 18.04
CA ARG A 96 0.89 2.15 16.95
C ARG A 96 0.22 0.88 17.46
N LEU A 97 -0.64 0.33 16.62
CA LEU A 97 -1.22 -1.00 16.88
C LEU A 97 -0.09 -2.02 17.02
N GLU A 98 -0.22 -2.89 17.99
CA GLU A 98 0.74 -3.98 18.19
C GLU A 98 0.76 -4.89 16.96
N HIS A 99 1.97 -5.29 16.58
CA HIS A 99 2.12 -6.27 15.51
C HIS A 99 1.61 -7.63 15.99
N MET A 100 0.64 -8.16 15.27
CA MET A 100 0.20 -9.53 15.48
C MET A 100 1.36 -10.49 15.17
N THR A 101 1.70 -11.38 16.09
CA THR A 101 2.70 -12.42 15.84
C THR A 101 2.18 -13.34 14.75
N PRO A 102 2.95 -13.53 13.64
CA PRO A 102 2.51 -14.41 12.57
C PRO A 102 2.35 -15.84 13.07
N TYR A 103 1.26 -16.49 12.67
CA TYR A 103 1.04 -17.90 12.92
C TYR A 103 1.92 -18.74 11.96
N ILE A 104 2.67 -19.68 12.53
CA ILE A 104 3.53 -20.59 11.76
C ILE A 104 2.78 -21.92 11.60
N TYR A 105 2.41 -22.22 10.35
CA TYR A 105 1.70 -23.47 10.03
C TYR A 105 2.59 -24.70 10.16
N SER A 106 2.09 -25.74 10.81
CA SER A 106 2.70 -27.07 10.82
C SER A 106 2.55 -27.75 9.44
N LYS A 107 3.36 -28.78 9.16
CA LYS A 107 3.25 -29.55 7.91
C LYS A 107 1.83 -30.09 7.64
N PRO A 108 1.12 -30.71 8.60
CA PRO A 108 -0.25 -31.19 8.40
C PRO A 108 -1.24 -30.06 8.08
N GLU A 109 -1.07 -28.88 8.67
CA GLU A 109 -1.92 -27.71 8.40
C GLU A 109 -1.70 -27.18 7.00
N LEU A 110 -0.45 -27.13 6.55
CA LEU A 110 -0.12 -26.74 5.16
C LEU A 110 -0.73 -27.72 4.14
N GLN A 111 -0.66 -29.02 4.41
CA GLN A 111 -1.29 -30.01 3.54
C GLN A 111 -2.80 -29.84 3.46
N ARG A 112 -3.46 -29.59 4.62
CA ARG A 112 -4.89 -29.27 4.66
C ARG A 112 -5.20 -27.99 3.90
N LEU A 113 -4.40 -26.93 4.04
CA LEU A 113 -4.56 -25.67 3.33
C LEU A 113 -4.50 -25.87 1.81
N PHE A 114 -3.51 -26.62 1.31
CA PHE A 114 -3.37 -26.90 -0.12
C PHE A 114 -4.54 -27.75 -0.67
N ARG A 115 -5.08 -28.68 0.13
CA ARG A 115 -6.27 -29.46 -0.22
C ARG A 115 -7.51 -28.57 -0.27
N SER A 116 -7.74 -27.80 0.78
CA SER A 116 -8.87 -26.87 0.84
C SER A 116 -8.86 -25.84 -0.29
N ALA A 117 -7.70 -25.43 -0.79
CA ALA A 117 -7.60 -24.52 -1.92
C ALA A 117 -8.17 -25.13 -3.22
N MET A 118 -8.18 -26.47 -3.34
CA MET A 118 -8.79 -27.18 -4.48
C MET A 118 -10.31 -27.35 -4.30
N GLU A 119 -10.76 -27.55 -3.07
CA GLU A 119 -12.15 -27.92 -2.75
C GLU A 119 -13.02 -26.68 -2.49
N TYR A 120 -12.47 -25.68 -1.79
CA TYR A 120 -13.23 -24.52 -1.32
C TYR A 120 -13.08 -23.32 -2.26
N GLN A 121 -14.03 -23.17 -3.16
CA GLN A 121 -14.14 -22.00 -4.04
C GLN A 121 -15.47 -21.28 -3.80
N LYS A 122 -15.41 -19.95 -3.66
CA LYS A 122 -16.63 -19.13 -3.68
C LYS A 122 -17.19 -19.10 -5.10
N ASN A 123 -18.52 -19.16 -5.24
CA ASN A 123 -19.22 -19.15 -6.55
C ASN A 123 -18.86 -17.97 -7.48
N ARG A 124 -18.26 -16.91 -6.93
CA ARG A 124 -17.79 -15.71 -7.66
C ARG A 124 -16.27 -15.60 -7.75
N SER A 125 -15.52 -16.64 -7.39
CA SER A 125 -14.07 -16.62 -7.51
C SER A 125 -13.66 -16.54 -8.97
N LYS A 126 -12.79 -15.58 -9.30
CA LYS A 126 -12.19 -15.45 -10.64
C LYS A 126 -10.91 -16.27 -10.78
N ILE A 127 -10.43 -16.86 -9.69
CA ILE A 127 -9.19 -17.64 -9.66
C ILE A 127 -9.58 -19.12 -9.66
N HIS A 128 -9.06 -19.89 -10.62
CA HIS A 128 -9.27 -21.32 -10.67
C HIS A 128 -8.63 -22.01 -9.45
N PRO A 129 -9.24 -23.11 -8.91
CA PRO A 129 -8.71 -23.82 -7.73
C PRO A 129 -7.23 -24.21 -7.84
N GLU A 130 -6.82 -24.74 -8.97
CA GLU A 130 -5.44 -25.13 -9.24
C GLU A 130 -4.48 -23.93 -9.20
N CYS A 131 -4.89 -22.78 -9.77
CA CYS A 131 -4.12 -21.54 -9.68
C CYS A 131 -3.98 -21.07 -8.23
N MET A 132 -5.03 -21.16 -7.42
CA MET A 132 -4.98 -20.80 -5.99
C MET A 132 -3.99 -21.71 -5.25
N LYS A 133 -4.07 -23.02 -5.45
CA LYS A 133 -3.11 -23.98 -4.88
C LYS A 133 -1.68 -23.65 -5.29
N MET A 134 -1.45 -23.39 -6.59
CA MET A 134 -0.12 -23.04 -7.12
C MET A 134 0.40 -21.75 -6.48
N ILE A 135 -0.43 -20.71 -6.35
CA ILE A 135 -0.06 -19.45 -5.67
C ILE A 135 0.42 -19.73 -4.25
N LEU A 136 -0.33 -20.52 -3.49
CA LEU A 136 0.04 -20.88 -2.11
C LEU A 136 1.35 -21.67 -2.06
N GLN A 137 1.53 -22.65 -2.97
CA GLN A 137 2.73 -23.47 -3.04
C GLN A 137 3.97 -22.64 -3.41
N LEU A 138 3.90 -21.80 -4.44
CA LEU A 138 4.99 -20.92 -4.85
C LEU A 138 5.36 -19.92 -3.75
N THR A 139 4.35 -19.36 -3.07
CA THR A 139 4.58 -18.46 -1.94
C THR A 139 5.30 -19.18 -0.79
N TYR A 140 4.88 -20.39 -0.47
CA TYR A 140 5.46 -21.16 0.63
C TYR A 140 6.85 -21.73 0.31
N PHE A 141 6.99 -22.44 -0.82
CA PHE A 141 8.23 -23.15 -1.15
C PHE A 141 9.35 -22.25 -1.66
N LEU A 142 9.00 -21.22 -2.42
CA LEU A 142 9.98 -20.28 -2.99
C LEU A 142 10.08 -18.96 -2.22
N GLY A 143 9.31 -18.79 -1.16
CA GLY A 143 9.30 -17.54 -0.37
C GLY A 143 8.90 -16.30 -1.18
N LEU A 144 8.07 -16.48 -2.23
CA LEU A 144 7.64 -15.39 -3.09
C LEU A 144 6.62 -14.51 -2.38
N ARG A 145 6.67 -13.20 -2.63
CA ARG A 145 5.58 -12.30 -2.24
C ARG A 145 4.36 -12.58 -3.10
N LEU A 146 3.16 -12.38 -2.53
CA LEU A 146 1.91 -12.60 -3.26
C LEU A 146 1.89 -11.89 -4.63
N HIS A 147 2.32 -10.63 -4.68
CA HIS A 147 2.39 -9.88 -5.95
C HIS A 147 3.39 -10.48 -6.93
N GLU A 148 4.53 -10.98 -6.47
CA GLU A 148 5.53 -11.65 -7.30
C GLU A 148 4.92 -12.91 -7.92
N THR A 149 4.28 -13.74 -7.09
CA THR A 149 3.64 -14.98 -7.54
C THR A 149 2.54 -14.71 -8.58
N MET A 150 1.68 -13.71 -8.32
CA MET A 150 0.60 -13.35 -9.24
C MET A 150 1.06 -12.66 -10.53
N SER A 151 2.29 -12.17 -10.58
CA SER A 151 2.88 -11.50 -11.74
C SER A 151 3.76 -12.42 -12.59
N LEU A 152 3.98 -13.67 -12.15
CA LEU A 152 4.78 -14.65 -12.89
C LEU A 152 4.18 -14.94 -14.26
N ARG A 153 5.04 -15.07 -15.24
CA ARG A 153 4.69 -15.48 -16.60
C ARG A 153 5.50 -16.73 -16.97
N ILE A 154 4.99 -17.52 -17.91
CA ILE A 154 5.67 -18.74 -18.38
C ILE A 154 7.11 -18.45 -18.82
N ARG A 155 7.37 -17.31 -19.45
CA ARG A 155 8.71 -16.87 -19.87
C ARG A 155 9.69 -16.59 -18.72
N ASP A 156 9.19 -16.49 -17.48
CA ASP A 156 10.01 -16.27 -16.30
C ASP A 156 10.48 -17.60 -15.66
N LEU A 157 9.98 -18.73 -16.18
CA LEU A 157 10.36 -20.08 -15.79
C LEU A 157 11.45 -20.57 -16.73
N ASN A 158 12.60 -20.93 -16.18
CA ASN A 158 13.66 -21.62 -16.91
C ASN A 158 13.66 -23.09 -16.48
N GLN A 159 13.02 -23.95 -17.28
CA GLN A 159 12.92 -25.38 -16.99
C GLN A 159 14.26 -26.13 -17.10
N PRO A 160 15.12 -25.86 -18.10
CA PRO A 160 16.41 -26.54 -18.19
C PRO A 160 17.31 -26.34 -16.97
N ASP A 161 17.37 -25.12 -16.45
CA ASP A 161 18.24 -24.75 -15.34
C ASP A 161 17.49 -24.67 -13.98
N LEU A 162 16.19 -25.01 -13.96
CA LEU A 162 15.33 -25.11 -12.79
C LEU A 162 15.30 -23.84 -11.92
N TYR A 163 15.15 -22.66 -12.53
CA TYR A 163 15.00 -21.41 -11.80
C TYR A 163 13.80 -20.56 -12.26
N VAL A 164 13.41 -19.65 -11.40
CA VAL A 164 12.36 -18.66 -11.67
C VAL A 164 12.94 -17.25 -11.60
N HIS A 165 12.73 -16.46 -12.65
CA HIS A 165 13.17 -15.07 -12.70
C HIS A 165 12.07 -14.14 -12.16
N ILE A 166 12.28 -13.58 -10.97
CA ILE A 166 11.40 -12.58 -10.37
C ILE A 166 11.84 -11.20 -10.86
N ARG A 167 10.97 -10.54 -11.65
CA ARG A 167 11.24 -9.23 -12.26
C ARG A 167 10.61 -8.11 -11.45
N GLU A 168 11.30 -6.96 -11.36
CA GLU A 168 10.80 -5.69 -10.84
C GLU A 168 9.97 -5.80 -9.55
N SER A 169 10.47 -6.54 -8.58
CA SER A 169 9.89 -6.69 -7.25
C SER A 169 9.93 -5.37 -6.46
N LYS A 170 9.84 -5.44 -5.15
CA LYS A 170 9.93 -4.27 -4.27
C LYS A 170 11.26 -3.52 -4.49
N PHE A 171 11.19 -2.21 -4.70
CA PHE A 171 12.33 -1.33 -5.04
C PHE A 171 12.96 -1.64 -6.41
N TYR A 172 12.15 -2.09 -7.38
CA TYR A 172 12.60 -2.42 -8.75
C TYR A 172 13.73 -3.46 -8.81
N LYS A 173 13.86 -4.29 -7.76
CA LYS A 173 14.88 -5.34 -7.72
C LYS A 173 14.38 -6.59 -8.42
N SER A 174 15.23 -7.18 -9.26
CA SER A 174 15.02 -8.50 -9.85
C SER A 174 15.91 -9.53 -9.15
N ARG A 175 15.48 -10.79 -9.10
CA ARG A 175 16.26 -11.91 -8.55
C ARG A 175 15.88 -13.21 -9.21
N ILE A 176 16.77 -14.19 -9.08
CA ILE A 176 16.54 -15.60 -9.44
C ILE A 176 16.23 -16.38 -8.16
N VAL A 177 15.31 -17.31 -8.24
CA VAL A 177 14.89 -18.22 -7.18
C VAL A 177 14.84 -19.65 -7.71
#